data_8f8d832da9e93e31a29c47da0dc3469f
#
_entry.id   8f8d832da9e93e31a29c47da0dc3469f
#
_cell.length_a   1.000
_cell.length_b   1.000
_cell.length_c   1.000
_cell.angle_alpha   90.00
_cell.angle_beta   90.00
_cell.angle_gamma   90.00
#
_symmetry.space_group_name_H-M   'P 1'
#
loop_
_entity.id
_entity.type
_entity.pdbx_description
1 polymer ?
#
loop_
_entity_poly.entity_id
_entity_poly.type
_entity_poly.pdbx_seq_one_letter_code
_entity_poly.pdbx_strand_id
1 'polypeptide(L)'
;MKEEQGMANGFGSLYVGASGLQNAQNALNTTANNLANVDTKGYVREQVRFADKNYIKIKDQTSRVNMQQTGLGVSIGDVAHARDIFLDKTYRQEAGRKEFYSAQYEVATYVEDLMQELNGEQFKESVNSLWQAFQELSTKPAISTNQNLVLQKAELLVTRSQSIYSDLKSYQSNINQQIKDDVDRVNEIGNRVYELNLKIQKVEAGGIETAMTLRDERDSLLDELGQYGRMDVTEDATGFCFVDFEGVRFIDDHRCNNIGLNSAKGTGFYTPYWPQQSDAANEKYVSVFRLEDEISTEMNTDIGGIKSKLLARGDRYGVASDLTTNEAYDKVSRSTVMEVEAQIDTLFSRIVKAMNDVYCPNVESKDAITSVDGTVYPAGTKILDADNCARGVDGKLPPRELFTRVGVDRYTEVTGTDGKTYYIYNEEDPNNTSTMYSIGSVSINSDLKRQITLMPAYTANGAVDYDFGHRLANAWNVKDMVLSPDDQKPCTFEEYYDKVVSQLGIIGNTYQSATETMEGTVSSVDNKRQQVIGVSSDEELTYMIKFQSAYNAASRFMNVINEMTELIVTGLK
;
A
#
# COMPACT_ATOMS: atom_id res chain seq x y z
N MET A 1 34.38 -46.74 -59.21
CA MET A 1 33.02 -46.73 -58.62
C MET A 1 32.91 -47.33 -57.21
N LYS A 2 33.53 -48.50 -56.88
CA LYS A 2 33.52 -49.01 -55.50
C LYS A 2 34.41 -48.19 -54.53
N GLU A 3 35.46 -47.55 -55.04
CA GLU A 3 36.40 -46.78 -54.24
C GLU A 3 35.89 -45.37 -53.89
N GLU A 4 35.09 -44.74 -54.77
CA GLU A 4 34.44 -43.45 -54.47
C GLU A 4 33.34 -43.56 -53.41
N GLN A 5 32.67 -44.71 -53.31
CA GLN A 5 31.67 -44.97 -52.24
C GLN A 5 32.31 -45.15 -50.87
N GLY A 6 33.54 -45.69 -50.78
CA GLY A 6 34.30 -45.82 -49.55
C GLY A 6 34.76 -44.46 -48.97
N MET A 7 35.21 -43.57 -49.84
CA MET A 7 35.59 -42.20 -49.42
C MET A 7 34.40 -41.34 -48.97
N ALA A 8 33.26 -41.44 -49.66
CA ALA A 8 32.05 -40.70 -49.28
C ALA A 8 31.52 -41.12 -47.87
N ASN A 9 31.62 -42.41 -47.53
CA ASN A 9 31.24 -42.90 -46.21
C ASN A 9 32.23 -42.51 -45.09
N GLY A 10 33.54 -42.44 -45.40
CA GLY A 10 34.59 -42.02 -44.47
C GLY A 10 34.40 -40.56 -44.02
N PHE A 11 34.09 -39.65 -44.93
CA PHE A 11 33.81 -38.25 -44.60
C PHE A 11 32.50 -38.08 -43.83
N GLY A 12 31.46 -38.84 -44.12
CA GLY A 12 30.22 -38.84 -43.34
C GLY A 12 30.43 -39.25 -41.86
N SER A 13 31.26 -40.26 -41.63
CA SER A 13 31.61 -40.71 -40.27
C SER A 13 32.45 -39.67 -39.50
N LEU A 14 33.35 -38.92 -40.19
CA LEU A 14 34.08 -37.80 -39.58
C LEU A 14 33.13 -36.71 -39.11
N TYR A 15 32.11 -36.35 -39.92
CA TYR A 15 31.09 -35.35 -39.53
C TYR A 15 30.28 -35.83 -38.33
N VAL A 16 29.90 -37.09 -38.26
CA VAL A 16 29.19 -37.65 -37.11
C VAL A 16 30.05 -37.56 -35.85
N GLY A 17 31.32 -37.98 -35.92
CA GLY A 17 32.23 -37.90 -34.79
C GLY A 17 32.50 -36.45 -34.31
N ALA A 18 32.78 -35.56 -35.27
CA ALA A 18 33.02 -34.13 -34.98
C ALA A 18 31.79 -33.47 -34.36
N SER A 19 30.58 -33.75 -34.88
CA SER A 19 29.33 -33.23 -34.30
C SER A 19 29.08 -33.75 -32.90
N GLY A 20 29.32 -35.05 -32.64
CA GLY A 20 29.19 -35.63 -31.32
C GLY A 20 30.14 -35.04 -30.29
N LEU A 21 31.41 -34.76 -30.71
CA LEU A 21 32.43 -34.16 -29.85
C LEU A 21 32.08 -32.74 -29.50
N GLN A 22 31.70 -31.91 -30.49
CA GLN A 22 31.32 -30.50 -30.29
C GLN A 22 30.07 -30.38 -29.42
N ASN A 23 29.05 -31.21 -29.63
CA ASN A 23 27.81 -31.17 -28.86
C ASN A 23 28.02 -31.65 -27.42
N ALA A 24 28.85 -32.65 -27.18
CA ALA A 24 29.21 -33.10 -25.85
C ALA A 24 29.99 -31.99 -25.08
N GLN A 25 30.89 -31.28 -25.77
CA GLN A 25 31.63 -30.16 -25.17
C GLN A 25 30.72 -28.99 -24.81
N ASN A 26 29.79 -28.61 -25.70
CA ASN A 26 28.82 -27.57 -25.42
C ASN A 26 27.90 -27.93 -24.25
N ALA A 27 27.42 -29.19 -24.20
CA ALA A 27 26.63 -29.66 -23.07
C ALA A 27 27.42 -29.67 -21.75
N LEU A 28 28.73 -30.00 -21.77
CA LEU A 28 29.60 -29.84 -20.61
C LEU A 28 29.72 -28.40 -20.16
N ASN A 29 29.86 -27.46 -21.09
CA ASN A 29 29.95 -26.05 -20.78
C ASN A 29 28.66 -25.53 -20.12
N THR A 30 27.49 -25.89 -20.66
CA THR A 30 26.19 -25.54 -20.06
C THR A 30 26.03 -26.11 -18.65
N THR A 31 26.36 -27.40 -18.46
CA THR A 31 26.32 -28.03 -17.14
C THR A 31 27.29 -27.38 -16.15
N ALA A 32 28.49 -27.01 -16.60
CA ALA A 32 29.45 -26.28 -15.78
C ALA A 32 28.96 -24.86 -15.43
N ASN A 33 28.26 -24.18 -16.36
CA ASN A 33 27.64 -22.90 -16.10
C ASN A 33 26.52 -23.00 -15.09
N ASN A 34 25.62 -23.98 -15.20
CA ASN A 34 24.59 -24.28 -14.19
C ASN A 34 25.22 -24.49 -12.83
N LEU A 35 26.26 -25.33 -12.74
CA LEU A 35 26.91 -25.63 -11.46
C LEU A 35 27.61 -24.41 -10.86
N ALA A 36 28.21 -23.55 -11.68
CA ALA A 36 28.85 -22.33 -11.22
C ALA A 36 27.85 -21.29 -10.67
N ASN A 37 26.59 -21.35 -11.13
CA ASN A 37 25.53 -20.41 -10.76
C ASN A 37 24.47 -21.01 -9.81
N VAL A 38 24.74 -22.13 -9.17
CA VAL A 38 23.79 -22.82 -8.29
C VAL A 38 23.27 -21.92 -7.16
N ASP A 39 24.12 -21.04 -6.62
CA ASP A 39 23.78 -20.10 -5.56
C ASP A 39 23.44 -18.68 -6.09
N THR A 40 23.41 -18.47 -7.41
CA THR A 40 23.11 -17.16 -8.01
C THR A 40 21.61 -16.92 -7.99
N LYS A 41 21.15 -15.91 -7.24
CA LYS A 41 19.73 -15.55 -7.15
C LYS A 41 19.19 -15.13 -8.52
N GLY A 42 18.06 -15.75 -8.91
CA GLY A 42 17.39 -15.46 -10.19
C GLY A 42 17.94 -16.23 -11.38
N TYR A 43 19.01 -17.03 -11.22
CA TYR A 43 19.51 -17.88 -12.27
C TYR A 43 18.54 -19.03 -12.54
N VAL A 44 18.24 -19.28 -13.82
CA VAL A 44 17.38 -20.37 -14.28
C VAL A 44 18.21 -21.44 -14.94
N ARG A 45 17.97 -22.69 -14.57
CA ARG A 45 18.65 -23.86 -15.14
C ARG A 45 18.53 -23.91 -16.65
N GLU A 46 19.64 -23.98 -17.34
CA GLU A 46 19.73 -24.16 -18.78
C GLU A 46 19.72 -25.65 -19.13
N GLN A 47 18.92 -26.04 -20.12
CA GLN A 47 18.84 -27.40 -20.63
C GLN A 47 19.22 -27.46 -22.11
N VAL A 48 20.21 -28.29 -22.44
CA VAL A 48 20.60 -28.54 -23.83
C VAL A 48 19.65 -29.58 -24.42
N ARG A 49 18.93 -29.21 -25.47
CA ARG A 49 18.10 -30.13 -26.25
C ARG A 49 18.84 -30.53 -27.50
N PHE A 50 19.08 -31.82 -27.67
CA PHE A 50 19.71 -32.39 -28.86
C PHE A 50 18.67 -32.60 -29.96
N ALA A 51 19.06 -32.33 -31.22
CA ALA A 51 18.25 -32.61 -32.39
C ALA A 51 19.09 -33.37 -33.44
N ASP A 52 18.43 -34.22 -34.20
CA ASP A 52 19.09 -34.88 -35.33
C ASP A 52 19.44 -33.88 -36.44
N LYS A 53 20.66 -34.00 -36.99
CA LYS A 53 21.00 -33.26 -38.23
C LYS A 53 20.25 -33.86 -39.40
N ASN A 54 19.83 -33.01 -40.33
CA ASN A 54 19.14 -33.44 -41.55
C ASN A 54 19.96 -34.47 -42.32
N TYR A 55 19.28 -35.51 -42.78
CA TYR A 55 19.89 -36.55 -43.61
C TYR A 55 20.21 -36.03 -45.00
N ILE A 56 21.41 -36.38 -45.52
CA ILE A 56 21.68 -36.19 -46.94
C ILE A 56 21.11 -37.37 -47.69
N LYS A 57 20.17 -37.13 -48.58
CA LYS A 57 19.66 -38.14 -49.52
C LYS A 57 20.63 -38.22 -50.70
N ILE A 58 21.39 -39.32 -50.80
CA ILE A 58 22.20 -39.63 -51.96
C ILE A 58 21.27 -40.19 -53.03
N LYS A 59 20.93 -39.39 -54.02
CA LYS A 59 20.09 -39.77 -55.16
C LYS A 59 20.95 -40.47 -56.19
N ASP A 60 20.90 -41.78 -56.29
CA ASP A 60 21.42 -42.52 -57.44
C ASP A 60 20.35 -42.48 -58.55
N GLN A 61 20.74 -41.96 -59.76
CA GLN A 61 19.80 -41.79 -60.87
C GLN A 61 19.43 -43.09 -61.58
N THR A 62 20.04 -44.22 -61.21
CA THR A 62 19.93 -45.48 -61.94
C THR A 62 19.18 -46.63 -61.25
N SER A 63 18.81 -46.53 -59.97
CA SER A 63 18.02 -47.58 -59.31
C SER A 63 16.88 -47.04 -58.46
N ARG A 64 15.68 -47.56 -58.75
CA ARG A 64 14.43 -47.20 -58.03
C ARG A 64 14.35 -47.75 -56.60
N VAL A 65 15.36 -48.43 -56.06
CA VAL A 65 15.24 -49.26 -54.82
C VAL A 65 16.26 -48.89 -53.71
N ASN A 66 17.33 -48.14 -53.94
CA ASN A 66 18.32 -47.80 -52.91
C ASN A 66 18.41 -46.28 -52.64
N MET A 67 17.57 -45.83 -51.70
CA MET A 67 17.84 -44.55 -51.03
C MET A 67 18.77 -44.83 -49.85
N GLN A 68 20.06 -44.64 -50.01
CA GLN A 68 21.00 -44.56 -48.88
C GLN A 68 20.84 -43.23 -48.20
N GLN A 69 20.43 -43.24 -46.95
CA GLN A 69 20.41 -42.07 -46.08
C GLN A 69 21.66 -42.14 -45.19
N THR A 70 22.50 -41.11 -45.27
CA THR A 70 23.64 -41.00 -44.35
C THR A 70 23.27 -40.00 -43.28
N GLY A 71 23.22 -40.44 -42.01
CA GLY A 71 23.03 -39.55 -40.87
C GLY A 71 24.24 -38.61 -40.70
N LEU A 72 24.03 -37.36 -40.45
CA LEU A 72 25.07 -36.34 -40.23
C LEU A 72 25.37 -36.09 -38.73
N GLY A 73 24.89 -36.99 -37.86
CA GLY A 73 25.08 -36.87 -36.40
C GLY A 73 24.04 -35.99 -35.70
N VAL A 74 24.45 -35.44 -34.62
CA VAL A 74 23.58 -34.68 -33.69
C VAL A 74 23.91 -33.16 -33.83
N SER A 75 22.92 -32.32 -33.68
CA SER A 75 23.09 -30.89 -33.47
C SER A 75 22.49 -30.49 -32.10
N ILE A 76 22.91 -29.39 -31.55
CA ILE A 76 22.14 -28.72 -30.53
C ILE A 76 20.92 -28.15 -31.26
N GLY A 77 19.75 -28.61 -30.87
CA GLY A 77 18.50 -28.06 -31.39
C GLY A 77 18.18 -26.74 -30.74
N ASP A 78 18.35 -26.68 -29.43
CA ASP A 78 18.02 -25.52 -28.61
C ASP A 78 18.69 -25.65 -27.23
N VAL A 79 19.04 -24.52 -26.61
CA VAL A 79 19.31 -24.41 -25.19
C VAL A 79 18.15 -23.62 -24.61
N ALA A 80 17.35 -24.22 -23.77
CA ALA A 80 16.15 -23.62 -23.24
C ALA A 80 16.20 -23.51 -21.71
N HIS A 81 15.59 -22.48 -21.17
CA HIS A 81 15.31 -22.41 -19.73
C HIS A 81 14.31 -23.47 -19.31
N ALA A 82 14.56 -24.10 -18.17
CA ALA A 82 13.59 -24.97 -17.53
C ALA A 82 12.58 -24.10 -16.78
N ARG A 83 11.49 -23.65 -17.42
CA ARG A 83 10.49 -22.77 -16.82
C ARG A 83 9.09 -23.31 -16.97
N ASP A 84 8.23 -22.92 -15.99
CA ASP A 84 6.80 -23.13 -16.05
C ASP A 84 6.09 -21.77 -15.92
N ILE A 85 5.50 -21.30 -17.02
CA ILE A 85 4.81 -20.01 -17.12
C ILE A 85 3.65 -19.90 -16.12
N PHE A 86 2.98 -21.01 -15.83
CA PHE A 86 1.88 -21.03 -14.86
C PHE A 86 2.38 -20.79 -13.44
N LEU A 87 3.50 -21.42 -13.06
CA LEU A 87 4.11 -21.19 -11.75
C LEU A 87 4.65 -19.77 -11.61
N ASP A 88 5.26 -19.21 -12.64
CA ASP A 88 5.72 -17.82 -12.64
C ASP A 88 4.56 -16.84 -12.47
N LYS A 89 3.46 -17.03 -13.22
CA LYS A 89 2.25 -16.22 -13.10
C LYS A 89 1.65 -16.32 -11.69
N THR A 90 1.55 -17.54 -11.16
CA THR A 90 1.00 -17.79 -9.81
C THR A 90 1.89 -17.14 -8.75
N TYR A 91 3.22 -17.30 -8.86
CA TYR A 91 4.17 -16.66 -7.93
C TYR A 91 4.01 -15.14 -7.88
N ARG A 92 3.99 -14.48 -9.04
CA ARG A 92 3.83 -13.01 -9.16
C ARG A 92 2.51 -12.54 -8.56
N GLN A 93 1.43 -13.29 -8.79
CA GLN A 93 0.12 -12.99 -8.24
C GLN A 93 0.09 -13.11 -6.71
N GLU A 94 0.60 -14.24 -6.16
CA GLU A 94 0.59 -14.46 -4.72
C GLU A 94 1.60 -13.56 -3.99
N ALA A 95 2.74 -13.24 -4.61
CA ALA A 95 3.68 -12.25 -4.09
C ALA A 95 3.07 -10.85 -4.00
N GLY A 96 2.31 -10.44 -5.01
CA GLY A 96 1.58 -9.17 -4.99
C GLY A 96 0.46 -9.14 -3.95
N ARG A 97 -0.21 -10.29 -3.71
CA ARG A 97 -1.22 -10.41 -2.66
C ARG A 97 -0.59 -10.36 -1.26
N LYS A 98 0.52 -11.06 -1.07
CA LYS A 98 1.30 -10.96 0.18
C LYS A 98 1.67 -9.50 0.47
N GLU A 99 2.19 -8.78 -0.53
CA GLU A 99 2.62 -7.38 -0.37
C GLU A 99 1.44 -6.47 -0.02
N PHE A 100 0.25 -6.73 -0.59
CA PHE A 100 -0.96 -6.01 -0.24
C PHE A 100 -1.29 -6.12 1.26
N TYR A 101 -1.36 -7.34 1.79
CA TYR A 101 -1.69 -7.56 3.20
C TYR A 101 -0.56 -7.13 4.14
N SER A 102 0.70 -7.32 3.75
CA SER A 102 1.87 -6.86 4.51
C SER A 102 1.88 -5.34 4.70
N ALA A 103 1.59 -4.58 3.65
CA ALA A 103 1.52 -3.12 3.75
C ALA A 103 0.35 -2.64 4.63
N GLN A 104 -0.82 -3.31 4.59
CA GLN A 104 -1.94 -3.02 5.50
C GLN A 104 -1.58 -3.33 6.96
N TYR A 105 -0.90 -4.46 7.20
CA TYR A 105 -0.47 -4.85 8.53
C TYR A 105 0.55 -3.85 9.11
N GLU A 106 1.53 -3.43 8.31
CA GLU A 106 2.52 -2.42 8.72
C GLU A 106 1.85 -1.11 9.15
N VAL A 107 0.88 -0.63 8.34
CA VAL A 107 0.14 0.59 8.67
C VAL A 107 -0.69 0.42 9.94
N ALA A 108 -1.43 -0.69 10.08
CA ALA A 108 -2.24 -0.94 11.26
C ALA A 108 -1.39 -1.00 12.53
N THR A 109 -0.25 -1.70 12.48
CA THR A 109 0.69 -1.80 13.61
C THR A 109 1.28 -0.44 13.99
N TYR A 110 1.68 0.36 12.99
CA TYR A 110 2.23 1.68 13.26
C TYR A 110 1.19 2.61 13.91
N VAL A 111 -0.05 2.60 13.42
CA VAL A 111 -1.13 3.39 14.00
C VAL A 111 -1.48 2.88 15.41
N GLU A 112 -1.47 1.57 15.64
CA GLU A 112 -1.66 0.99 16.97
C GLU A 112 -0.56 1.43 17.94
N ASP A 113 0.69 1.42 17.50
CA ASP A 113 1.83 1.89 18.30
C ASP A 113 1.72 3.38 18.66
N LEU A 114 1.24 4.21 17.72
CA LEU A 114 0.96 5.63 18.02
C LEU A 114 -0.14 5.80 19.06
N MET A 115 -1.18 4.96 19.01
CA MET A 115 -2.31 5.03 19.93
C MET A 115 -1.98 4.50 21.33
N GLN A 116 -1.14 3.48 21.44
CA GLN A 116 -0.70 2.89 22.72
C GLN A 116 0.42 3.68 23.39
N GLU A 117 0.96 4.70 22.72
CA GLU A 117 1.97 5.62 23.23
C GLU A 117 3.23 4.96 23.78
N LEU A 118 4.21 4.83 22.92
CA LEU A 118 5.52 4.24 23.18
C LEU A 118 6.32 4.85 24.37
N ASN A 119 5.91 6.01 24.95
CA ASN A 119 6.74 6.73 25.93
C ASN A 119 6.00 7.44 27.09
N GLY A 120 4.99 6.84 27.69
CA GLY A 120 4.78 7.13 29.10
C GLY A 120 3.54 7.91 29.56
N GLU A 121 2.84 8.70 28.76
CA GLU A 121 1.55 9.28 29.16
C GLU A 121 0.50 8.95 28.09
N GLN A 122 -0.30 7.93 28.37
CA GLN A 122 -1.33 7.45 27.47
C GLN A 122 -2.40 8.52 27.22
N PHE A 123 -2.91 8.64 25.99
CA PHE A 123 -4.02 9.53 25.66
C PHE A 123 -5.22 9.27 26.60
N LYS A 124 -5.51 7.99 26.86
CA LYS A 124 -6.50 7.56 27.83
C LYS A 124 -6.27 8.19 29.22
N GLU A 125 -5.01 8.27 29.66
CA GLU A 125 -4.66 8.88 30.94
C GLU A 125 -4.95 10.40 30.94
N SER A 126 -4.72 11.10 29.82
CA SER A 126 -5.07 12.52 29.70
C SER A 126 -6.58 12.76 29.80
N VAL A 127 -7.38 11.88 29.16
CA VAL A 127 -8.84 11.88 29.25
C VAL A 127 -9.30 11.63 30.69
N ASN A 128 -8.78 10.59 31.35
CA ASN A 128 -9.11 10.23 32.73
C ASN A 128 -8.68 11.29 33.74
N SER A 129 -7.51 11.89 33.56
CA SER A 129 -7.03 12.92 34.48
C SER A 129 -7.84 14.22 34.38
N LEU A 130 -8.39 14.55 33.22
CA LEU A 130 -9.33 15.65 33.07
C LEU A 130 -10.65 15.36 33.79
N TRP A 131 -11.16 14.14 33.65
CA TRP A 131 -12.33 13.66 34.42
C TRP A 131 -12.14 13.80 35.94
N GLN A 132 -11.02 13.33 36.47
CA GLN A 132 -10.67 13.46 37.87
C GLN A 132 -10.61 14.93 38.30
N ALA A 133 -10.06 15.82 37.48
CA ALA A 133 -10.01 17.25 37.75
C ALA A 133 -11.41 17.87 37.82
N PHE A 134 -12.38 17.43 37.01
CA PHE A 134 -13.77 17.85 37.10
C PHE A 134 -14.46 17.34 38.39
N GLN A 135 -14.14 16.14 38.82
CA GLN A 135 -14.63 15.62 40.14
C GLN A 135 -14.10 16.44 41.31
N GLU A 136 -12.81 16.80 41.29
CA GLU A 136 -12.22 17.69 42.29
C GLU A 136 -12.86 19.09 42.25
N LEU A 137 -13.11 19.65 41.06
CA LEU A 137 -13.80 20.92 40.87
C LEU A 137 -15.22 20.88 41.45
N SER A 138 -15.94 19.74 41.30
CA SER A 138 -17.32 19.58 41.77
C SER A 138 -17.44 19.74 43.29
N THR A 139 -16.41 19.39 44.05
CA THR A 139 -16.43 19.52 45.52
C THR A 139 -16.29 20.97 45.96
N LYS A 140 -15.49 21.76 45.25
CA LYS A 140 -15.18 23.17 45.58
C LYS A 140 -14.92 24.00 44.31
N PRO A 141 -15.98 24.41 43.59
CA PRO A 141 -15.85 25.04 42.28
C PRO A 141 -15.21 26.43 42.27
N ALA A 142 -15.32 27.18 43.37
CA ALA A 142 -14.78 28.52 43.50
C ALA A 142 -13.30 28.57 43.96
N ILE A 143 -12.67 27.43 44.23
CA ILE A 143 -11.27 27.39 44.67
C ILE A 143 -10.35 27.40 43.47
N SER A 144 -9.47 28.39 43.37
CA SER A 144 -8.56 28.59 42.27
C SER A 144 -7.58 27.42 42.06
N THR A 145 -7.24 26.67 43.10
CA THR A 145 -6.41 25.46 42.94
C THR A 145 -7.09 24.40 42.09
N ASN A 146 -8.38 24.10 42.34
CA ASN A 146 -9.16 23.14 41.56
C ASN A 146 -9.43 23.64 40.14
N GLN A 147 -9.68 24.94 39.99
CA GLN A 147 -9.84 25.57 38.68
C GLN A 147 -8.53 25.49 37.85
N ASN A 148 -7.37 25.74 38.49
CA ASN A 148 -6.06 25.58 37.82
C ASN A 148 -5.77 24.11 37.45
N LEU A 149 -6.17 23.15 38.30
CA LEU A 149 -6.04 21.73 37.98
C LEU A 149 -6.79 21.36 36.70
N VAL A 150 -8.06 21.80 36.59
CA VAL A 150 -8.86 21.61 35.38
C VAL A 150 -8.20 22.25 34.15
N LEU A 151 -7.72 23.49 34.28
CA LEU A 151 -7.05 24.19 33.18
C LEU A 151 -5.81 23.43 32.69
N GLN A 152 -4.96 22.97 33.61
CA GLN A 152 -3.75 22.21 33.28
C GLN A 152 -4.08 20.88 32.62
N LYS A 153 -5.10 20.15 33.12
CA LYS A 153 -5.50 18.86 32.53
C LYS A 153 -6.17 19.03 31.17
N ALA A 154 -6.96 20.11 31.00
CA ALA A 154 -7.51 20.48 29.69
C ALA A 154 -6.40 20.84 28.68
N GLU A 155 -5.38 21.60 29.12
CA GLU A 155 -4.23 21.93 28.28
C GLU A 155 -3.44 20.68 27.89
N LEU A 156 -3.25 19.74 28.80
CA LEU A 156 -2.62 18.44 28.54
C LEU A 156 -3.41 17.65 27.47
N LEU A 157 -4.73 17.56 27.61
CA LEU A 157 -5.59 16.87 26.64
C LEU A 157 -5.46 17.51 25.23
N VAL A 158 -5.55 18.85 25.12
CA VAL A 158 -5.41 19.55 23.84
C VAL A 158 -4.04 19.28 23.20
N THR A 159 -2.97 19.44 23.99
CA THR A 159 -1.60 19.25 23.49
C THR A 159 -1.38 17.81 23.02
N ARG A 160 -1.91 16.84 23.78
CA ARG A 160 -1.76 15.42 23.46
C ARG A 160 -2.54 15.03 22.20
N SER A 161 -3.81 15.49 22.12
CA SER A 161 -4.63 15.27 20.91
C SER A 161 -3.95 15.85 19.66
N GLN A 162 -3.39 17.08 19.77
CA GLN A 162 -2.69 17.73 18.68
C GLN A 162 -1.42 16.98 18.27
N SER A 163 -0.68 16.41 19.24
CA SER A 163 0.51 15.60 18.96
C SER A 163 0.14 14.36 18.15
N ILE A 164 -0.80 13.54 18.66
CA ILE A 164 -1.24 12.30 17.97
C ILE A 164 -1.75 12.61 16.56
N TYR A 165 -2.58 13.62 16.42
CA TYR A 165 -3.13 14.01 15.11
C TYR A 165 -2.04 14.50 14.14
N SER A 166 -1.03 15.23 14.64
CA SER A 166 0.14 15.65 13.86
C SER A 166 1.00 14.45 13.44
N ASP A 167 1.17 13.47 14.32
CA ASP A 167 1.96 12.28 14.05
C ASP A 167 1.27 11.38 13.00
N LEU A 168 -0.07 11.22 13.08
CA LEU A 168 -0.87 10.54 12.06
C LEU A 168 -0.74 11.22 10.69
N LYS A 169 -0.86 12.56 10.62
CA LYS A 169 -0.66 13.33 9.37
C LYS A 169 0.75 13.18 8.81
N SER A 170 1.75 13.17 9.68
CA SER A 170 3.14 12.96 9.28
C SER A 170 3.33 11.57 8.71
N TYR A 171 2.67 10.58 9.29
CA TYR A 171 2.70 9.21 8.78
C TYR A 171 1.99 9.07 7.43
N GLN A 172 0.81 9.71 7.24
CA GLN A 172 0.18 9.76 5.92
C GLN A 172 1.08 10.40 4.86
N SER A 173 1.82 11.45 5.23
CA SER A 173 2.79 12.09 4.34
C SER A 173 3.95 11.15 4.00
N ASN A 174 4.39 10.32 4.94
CA ASN A 174 5.41 9.29 4.71
C ASN A 174 4.89 8.22 3.73
N ILE A 175 3.68 7.67 3.96
CA ILE A 175 3.06 6.72 3.02
C ILE A 175 2.92 7.35 1.63
N ASN A 176 2.55 8.62 1.56
CA ASN A 176 2.45 9.36 0.30
C ASN A 176 3.79 9.41 -0.45
N GLN A 177 4.90 9.61 0.27
CA GLN A 177 6.24 9.59 -0.34
C GLN A 177 6.62 8.17 -0.80
N GLN A 178 6.32 7.14 0.00
CA GLN A 178 6.54 5.75 -0.41
C GLN A 178 5.77 5.40 -1.69
N ILE A 179 4.51 5.84 -1.83
CA ILE A 179 3.72 5.64 -3.05
C ILE A 179 4.44 6.27 -4.26
N LYS A 180 5.00 7.47 -4.10
CA LYS A 180 5.77 8.11 -5.16
C LYS A 180 7.00 7.28 -5.54
N ASP A 181 7.78 6.85 -4.55
CA ASP A 181 9.00 6.09 -4.75
C ASP A 181 8.70 4.73 -5.41
N ASP A 182 7.61 4.07 -5.02
CA ASP A 182 7.12 2.83 -5.62
C ASP A 182 6.71 3.04 -7.10
N VAL A 183 6.02 4.12 -7.43
CA VAL A 183 5.65 4.45 -8.83
C VAL A 183 6.88 4.77 -9.67
N ASP A 184 7.85 5.50 -9.12
CA ASP A 184 9.11 5.77 -9.79
C ASP A 184 9.86 4.45 -10.06
N ARG A 185 9.87 3.51 -9.11
CA ARG A 185 10.46 2.18 -9.28
C ARG A 185 9.73 1.33 -10.32
N VAL A 186 8.40 1.32 -10.33
CA VAL A 186 7.59 0.65 -11.36
C VAL A 186 7.97 1.16 -12.76
N ASN A 187 8.10 2.48 -12.94
CA ASN A 187 8.49 3.08 -14.19
C ASN A 187 9.93 2.70 -14.59
N GLU A 188 10.86 2.66 -13.65
CA GLU A 188 12.23 2.20 -13.89
C GLU A 188 12.25 0.75 -14.37
N ILE A 189 11.54 -0.15 -13.66
CA ILE A 189 11.41 -1.56 -14.04
C ILE A 189 10.81 -1.67 -15.44
N GLY A 190 9.72 -0.96 -15.72
CA GLY A 190 9.06 -0.99 -17.04
C GLY A 190 9.99 -0.59 -18.19
N ASN A 191 10.72 0.50 -18.02
CA ASN A 191 11.70 0.95 -19.02
C ASN A 191 12.85 -0.07 -19.20
N ARG A 192 13.34 -0.65 -18.09
CA ARG A 192 14.39 -1.66 -18.15
C ARG A 192 13.93 -2.95 -18.85
N VAL A 193 12.72 -3.43 -18.54
CA VAL A 193 12.11 -4.59 -19.22
C VAL A 193 11.94 -4.32 -20.72
N TYR A 194 11.51 -3.13 -21.10
CA TYR A 194 11.42 -2.72 -22.51
C TYR A 194 12.78 -2.77 -23.22
N GLU A 195 13.84 -2.22 -22.60
CA GLU A 195 15.21 -2.31 -23.15
C GLU A 195 15.69 -3.75 -23.30
N LEU A 196 15.40 -4.61 -22.30
CA LEU A 196 15.76 -6.03 -22.33
C LEU A 196 15.01 -6.75 -23.46
N ASN A 197 13.73 -6.48 -23.66
CA ASN A 197 12.96 -7.01 -24.78
C ASN A 197 13.63 -6.73 -26.14
N LEU A 198 14.04 -5.46 -26.36
CA LEU A 198 14.73 -5.09 -27.61
C LEU A 198 16.09 -5.79 -27.78
N LYS A 199 16.82 -6.02 -26.70
CA LYS A 199 18.10 -6.76 -26.72
C LYS A 199 17.88 -8.24 -26.99
N ILE A 200 16.90 -8.85 -26.33
CA ILE A 200 16.51 -10.26 -26.52
C ILE A 200 16.13 -10.50 -27.99
N GLN A 201 15.25 -9.68 -28.54
CA GLN A 201 14.88 -9.77 -29.96
C GLN A 201 16.07 -9.72 -30.90
N LYS A 202 17.05 -8.84 -30.64
CA LYS A 202 18.26 -8.73 -31.46
C LYS A 202 19.15 -9.98 -31.41
N VAL A 203 19.32 -10.56 -30.23
CA VAL A 203 20.10 -11.78 -30.01
C VAL A 203 19.40 -12.97 -30.65
N GLU A 204 18.10 -13.08 -30.50
CA GLU A 204 17.31 -14.24 -30.94
C GLU A 204 16.81 -14.14 -32.38
N ALA A 205 16.98 -12.98 -33.06
CA ALA A 205 16.53 -12.75 -34.44
C ALA A 205 17.14 -13.74 -35.47
N GLY A 206 18.31 -14.34 -35.16
CA GLY A 206 18.96 -15.34 -35.99
C GLY A 206 18.41 -16.77 -35.77
N GLY A 207 17.61 -17.03 -34.75
CA GLY A 207 17.08 -18.35 -34.38
C GLY A 207 18.17 -19.38 -34.01
N ILE A 208 19.38 -18.94 -33.68
CA ILE A 208 20.54 -19.78 -33.34
C ILE A 208 20.93 -19.62 -31.87
N GLU A 209 20.84 -18.41 -31.34
CA GLU A 209 21.21 -18.07 -29.96
C GLU A 209 20.00 -17.69 -29.15
N THR A 210 19.98 -18.08 -27.87
CA THR A 210 18.96 -17.69 -26.88
C THR A 210 19.60 -16.75 -25.87
N ALA A 211 18.93 -15.67 -25.57
CA ALA A 211 19.43 -14.58 -24.69
C ALA A 211 19.20 -14.91 -23.20
N MET A 212 19.76 -16.03 -22.70
CA MET A 212 19.48 -16.60 -21.37
C MET A 212 19.59 -15.59 -20.23
N THR A 213 20.75 -14.98 -20.04
CA THR A 213 21.01 -14.01 -18.97
C THR A 213 20.10 -12.77 -19.05
N LEU A 214 19.78 -12.30 -20.26
CA LEU A 214 18.86 -11.16 -20.42
C LEU A 214 17.43 -11.54 -20.07
N ARG A 215 17.03 -12.79 -20.35
CA ARG A 215 15.73 -13.34 -19.94
C ARG A 215 15.64 -13.47 -18.43
N ASP A 216 16.69 -13.94 -17.76
CA ASP A 216 16.74 -14.07 -16.29
C ASP A 216 16.64 -12.69 -15.62
N GLU A 217 17.36 -11.67 -16.10
CA GLU A 217 17.25 -10.30 -15.62
C GLU A 217 15.82 -9.76 -15.81
N ARG A 218 15.23 -9.96 -17.00
CA ARG A 218 13.86 -9.54 -17.30
C ARG A 218 12.85 -10.19 -16.35
N ASP A 219 12.97 -11.48 -16.15
CA ASP A 219 12.03 -12.23 -15.33
C ASP A 219 12.14 -11.88 -13.85
N SER A 220 13.35 -11.61 -13.36
CA SER A 220 13.56 -11.08 -12.00
C SER A 220 12.90 -9.72 -11.80
N LEU A 221 12.97 -8.84 -12.82
CA LEU A 221 12.29 -7.53 -12.78
C LEU A 221 10.77 -7.68 -12.86
N LEU A 222 10.26 -8.65 -13.62
CA LEU A 222 8.83 -8.95 -13.66
C LEU A 222 8.32 -9.53 -12.33
N ASP A 223 9.14 -10.33 -11.65
CA ASP A 223 8.80 -10.86 -10.32
C ASP A 223 8.73 -9.72 -9.28
N GLU A 224 9.64 -8.74 -9.37
CA GLU A 224 9.59 -7.53 -8.55
C GLU A 224 8.36 -6.66 -8.89
N LEU A 225 8.07 -6.45 -10.18
CA LEU A 225 6.92 -5.67 -10.65
C LEU A 225 5.59 -6.22 -10.10
N GLY A 226 5.45 -7.54 -10.02
CA GLY A 226 4.26 -8.21 -9.49
C GLY A 226 3.93 -7.86 -8.04
N GLN A 227 4.89 -7.37 -7.26
CA GLN A 227 4.66 -6.94 -5.88
C GLN A 227 3.94 -5.58 -5.79
N TYR A 228 4.10 -4.73 -6.81
CA TYR A 228 3.53 -3.37 -6.82
C TYR A 228 2.07 -3.32 -7.27
N GLY A 229 1.63 -4.26 -8.15
CA GLY A 229 0.27 -4.28 -8.65
C GLY A 229 -0.03 -5.54 -9.47
N ARG A 230 -1.30 -5.69 -9.85
CA ARG A 230 -1.74 -6.81 -10.67
C ARG A 230 -1.16 -6.69 -12.07
N MET A 231 -0.53 -7.76 -12.56
CA MET A 231 0.05 -7.79 -13.89
C MET A 231 -0.30 -9.06 -14.65
N ASP A 232 -0.38 -8.93 -15.97
CA ASP A 232 -0.44 -10.03 -16.91
C ASP A 232 0.70 -9.89 -17.94
N VAL A 233 1.43 -10.98 -18.17
CA VAL A 233 2.56 -11.03 -19.10
C VAL A 233 2.25 -11.99 -20.23
N THR A 234 2.46 -11.54 -21.46
CA THR A 234 2.34 -12.37 -22.67
C THR A 234 3.59 -12.20 -23.51
N GLU A 235 4.22 -13.32 -23.94
CA GLU A 235 5.40 -13.31 -24.80
C GLU A 235 5.00 -13.72 -26.20
N ASP A 236 5.50 -13.02 -27.20
CA ASP A 236 5.30 -13.36 -28.60
C ASP A 236 6.37 -14.31 -29.16
N ALA A 237 6.22 -14.72 -30.43
CA ALA A 237 7.16 -15.62 -31.09
C ALA A 237 8.56 -15.01 -31.30
N THR A 238 8.73 -13.71 -31.11
CA THR A 238 10.03 -13.00 -31.24
C THR A 238 10.75 -12.85 -29.91
N GLY A 239 10.17 -13.38 -28.81
CA GLY A 239 10.70 -13.25 -27.45
C GLY A 239 10.37 -11.92 -26.77
N PHE A 240 9.51 -11.07 -27.36
CA PHE A 240 9.08 -9.83 -26.76
C PHE A 240 7.97 -10.07 -25.74
N CYS A 241 8.16 -9.59 -24.51
CA CYS A 241 7.15 -9.63 -23.46
C CYS A 241 6.32 -8.35 -23.44
N PHE A 242 5.03 -8.50 -23.70
CA PHE A 242 4.01 -7.49 -23.44
C PHE A 242 3.56 -7.59 -21.98
N VAL A 243 3.43 -6.45 -21.32
CA VAL A 243 3.00 -6.39 -19.92
C VAL A 243 1.78 -5.50 -19.82
N ASP A 244 0.70 -6.07 -19.31
CA ASP A 244 -0.46 -5.32 -18.84
C ASP A 244 -0.35 -5.14 -17.33
N PHE A 245 -0.45 -3.88 -16.85
CA PHE A 245 -0.41 -3.53 -15.44
C PHE A 245 -1.76 -2.90 -15.05
N GLU A 246 -2.41 -3.43 -14.03
CA GLU A 246 -3.77 -3.06 -13.62
C GLU A 246 -4.79 -3.07 -14.78
N GLY A 247 -4.59 -4.00 -15.73
CA GLY A 247 -5.46 -4.19 -16.90
C GLY A 247 -5.22 -3.21 -18.04
N VAL A 248 -4.18 -2.38 -17.97
CA VAL A 248 -3.80 -1.44 -19.03
C VAL A 248 -2.42 -1.80 -19.58
N ARG A 249 -2.24 -1.70 -20.91
CA ARG A 249 -0.98 -1.97 -21.58
C ARG A 249 0.11 -1.03 -21.06
N PHE A 250 1.04 -1.59 -20.26
CA PHE A 250 2.18 -0.88 -19.68
C PHE A 250 3.39 -0.93 -20.58
N ILE A 251 3.73 -2.12 -21.13
CA ILE A 251 4.85 -2.31 -22.06
C ILE A 251 4.29 -2.85 -23.36
N ASP A 252 4.50 -2.12 -24.46
CA ASP A 252 4.19 -2.51 -25.82
C ASP A 252 5.45 -2.55 -26.69
N ASP A 253 5.30 -2.94 -27.97
CA ASP A 253 6.40 -3.05 -28.93
C ASP A 253 7.02 -1.69 -29.34
N HIS A 254 6.37 -0.60 -28.99
CA HIS A 254 6.84 0.75 -29.34
C HIS A 254 7.46 1.49 -28.15
N ARG A 255 6.96 1.26 -26.93
CA ARG A 255 7.37 2.02 -25.74
C ARG A 255 6.92 1.37 -24.42
N CYS A 256 7.48 1.88 -23.33
CA CYS A 256 6.90 1.75 -21.99
C CYS A 256 5.98 2.95 -21.72
N ASN A 257 4.73 2.69 -21.31
CA ASN A 257 3.72 3.69 -20.98
C ASN A 257 3.84 4.06 -19.49
N ASN A 258 4.77 4.95 -19.16
CA ASN A 258 5.06 5.33 -17.78
C ASN A 258 3.82 5.86 -17.04
N ILE A 259 3.69 5.49 -15.77
CA ILE A 259 2.65 5.96 -14.85
C ILE A 259 2.99 7.39 -14.41
N GLY A 260 2.02 8.29 -14.50
CA GLY A 260 2.12 9.65 -13.98
C GLY A 260 1.61 9.76 -12.55
N LEU A 261 2.03 10.81 -11.85
CA LEU A 261 1.54 11.15 -10.51
C LEU A 261 0.82 12.50 -10.55
N ASN A 262 -0.45 12.50 -10.16
CA ASN A 262 -1.22 13.73 -9.94
C ASN A 262 -1.22 14.04 -8.44
N SER A 263 -0.95 15.30 -8.09
CA SER A 263 -0.96 15.76 -6.70
C SER A 263 -2.29 16.45 -6.40
N ALA A 264 -3.02 15.95 -5.41
CA ALA A 264 -4.29 16.53 -4.98
C ALA A 264 -4.10 17.95 -4.44
N LYS A 265 -4.96 18.89 -4.90
CA LYS A 265 -4.96 20.27 -4.40
C LYS A 265 -5.35 20.29 -2.91
N GLY A 266 -4.52 20.87 -2.07
CA GLY A 266 -4.75 21.02 -0.62
C GLY A 266 -4.01 20.02 0.26
N THR A 267 -3.98 18.73 -0.06
CA THR A 267 -3.25 17.72 0.71
C THR A 267 -1.86 17.42 0.15
N GLY A 268 -1.66 17.60 -1.15
CA GLY A 268 -0.44 17.19 -1.83
C GLY A 268 -0.34 15.66 -2.03
N PHE A 269 -1.43 14.92 -1.81
CA PHE A 269 -1.42 13.46 -1.93
C PHE A 269 -1.35 13.02 -3.39
N TYR A 270 -0.43 12.10 -3.68
CA TYR A 270 -0.23 11.57 -5.02
C TYR A 270 -1.26 10.51 -5.37
N THR A 271 -1.81 10.63 -6.58
CA THR A 271 -2.67 9.62 -7.19
C THR A 271 -2.03 9.17 -8.51
N PRO A 272 -1.65 7.89 -8.64
CA PRO A 272 -1.12 7.34 -9.89
C PRO A 272 -2.18 7.35 -10.98
N TYR A 273 -1.82 7.81 -12.19
CA TYR A 273 -2.72 7.87 -13.33
C TYR A 273 -2.04 7.45 -14.63
N TRP A 274 -2.82 7.08 -15.64
CA TRP A 274 -2.35 6.74 -16.98
C TRP A 274 -2.31 7.99 -17.87
N PRO A 275 -1.12 8.56 -18.18
CA PRO A 275 -1.03 9.76 -19.02
C PRO A 275 -1.63 9.59 -20.42
N GLN A 276 -1.49 8.39 -21.02
CA GLN A 276 -1.99 8.08 -22.36
C GLN A 276 -3.54 8.00 -22.44
N GLN A 277 -4.22 7.84 -21.32
CA GLN A 277 -5.69 7.79 -21.23
C GLN A 277 -6.29 9.02 -20.58
N SER A 278 -5.46 9.96 -20.12
CA SER A 278 -5.85 11.13 -19.33
C SER A 278 -5.77 12.41 -20.16
N ASP A 279 -6.62 13.36 -19.84
CA ASP A 279 -6.59 14.72 -20.38
C ASP A 279 -6.19 15.70 -19.26
N ALA A 280 -4.88 15.87 -19.11
CA ALA A 280 -4.32 16.75 -18.08
C ALA A 280 -4.70 18.23 -18.27
N ALA A 281 -5.00 18.66 -19.52
CA ALA A 281 -5.41 20.02 -19.80
C ALA A 281 -6.81 20.36 -19.22
N ASN A 282 -7.69 19.34 -19.15
CA ASN A 282 -9.03 19.45 -18.58
C ASN A 282 -9.13 18.81 -17.19
N GLU A 283 -8.01 18.53 -16.53
CA GLU A 283 -7.93 17.91 -15.19
C GLU A 283 -8.68 16.56 -15.10
N LYS A 284 -8.76 15.81 -16.21
CA LYS A 284 -9.37 14.48 -16.26
C LYS A 284 -8.29 13.40 -16.21
N TYR A 285 -8.12 12.79 -15.05
CA TYR A 285 -7.12 11.76 -14.82
C TYR A 285 -7.78 10.38 -14.73
N VAL A 286 -7.26 9.41 -15.48
CA VAL A 286 -7.66 8.01 -15.38
C VAL A 286 -6.72 7.33 -14.38
N SER A 287 -7.24 7.00 -13.20
CA SER A 287 -6.46 6.34 -12.14
C SER A 287 -5.95 4.97 -12.60
N VAL A 288 -4.73 4.62 -12.16
CA VAL A 288 -4.16 3.29 -12.38
C VAL A 288 -4.89 2.26 -11.53
N PHE A 289 -5.17 2.58 -10.26
CA PHE A 289 -5.78 1.68 -9.29
C PHE A 289 -7.25 2.03 -9.06
N ARG A 290 -8.08 1.00 -9.02
CA ARG A 290 -9.50 1.12 -8.65
C ARG A 290 -9.63 0.94 -7.14
N LEU A 291 -9.76 2.05 -6.41
CA LEU A 291 -9.83 2.04 -4.95
C LEU A 291 -11.26 1.83 -4.42
N GLU A 292 -12.27 1.93 -5.31
CA GLU A 292 -13.68 1.74 -4.97
C GLU A 292 -14.12 0.27 -5.00
N ASP A 293 -13.32 -0.60 -5.65
CA ASP A 293 -13.62 -2.03 -5.73
C ASP A 293 -13.57 -2.67 -4.34
N GLU A 294 -14.46 -3.63 -4.10
CA GLU A 294 -14.42 -4.48 -2.92
C GLU A 294 -13.12 -5.30 -2.92
N ILE A 295 -12.48 -5.39 -1.77
CA ILE A 295 -11.25 -6.18 -1.59
C ILE A 295 -11.66 -7.65 -1.53
N SER A 296 -11.29 -8.42 -2.53
CA SER A 296 -11.66 -9.83 -2.66
C SER A 296 -10.56 -10.64 -3.35
N THR A 297 -10.23 -11.79 -2.75
CA THR A 297 -9.29 -12.76 -3.33
C THR A 297 -9.87 -13.40 -4.60
N GLU A 298 -11.20 -13.61 -4.67
CA GLU A 298 -11.86 -14.20 -5.84
C GLU A 298 -11.79 -13.26 -7.06
N MET A 299 -11.91 -11.96 -6.84
CA MET A 299 -11.84 -10.94 -7.89
C MET A 299 -10.41 -10.46 -8.16
N ASN A 300 -9.42 -10.93 -7.41
CA ASN A 300 -8.01 -10.47 -7.46
C ASN A 300 -7.88 -8.94 -7.31
N THR A 301 -8.68 -8.36 -6.42
CA THR A 301 -8.63 -6.93 -6.09
C THR A 301 -7.71 -6.63 -4.90
N ASP A 302 -7.21 -7.68 -4.24
CA ASP A 302 -6.31 -7.68 -3.08
C ASP A 302 -4.83 -7.88 -3.49
N ILE A 303 -4.39 -7.28 -4.60
CA ILE A 303 -3.04 -7.44 -5.15
C ILE A 303 -2.35 -6.08 -5.28
N GLY A 304 -1.09 -6.02 -4.85
CA GLY A 304 -0.18 -4.91 -5.06
C GLY A 304 -0.01 -3.96 -3.88
N GLY A 305 1.26 -3.70 -3.52
CA GLY A 305 1.63 -2.83 -2.41
C GLY A 305 1.23 -1.37 -2.62
N ILE A 306 1.26 -0.86 -3.86
CA ILE A 306 0.85 0.53 -4.13
C ILE A 306 -0.64 0.72 -3.86
N LYS A 307 -1.50 -0.20 -4.34
CA LYS A 307 -2.94 -0.14 -4.07
C LYS A 307 -3.24 -0.21 -2.57
N SER A 308 -2.53 -1.09 -1.86
CA SER A 308 -2.62 -1.21 -0.41
C SER A 308 -2.27 0.09 0.32
N LYS A 309 -1.14 0.70 -0.02
CA LYS A 309 -0.71 1.98 0.56
C LYS A 309 -1.65 3.13 0.24
N LEU A 310 -2.22 3.18 -0.98
CA LEU A 310 -3.24 4.17 -1.37
C LEU A 310 -4.51 4.04 -0.52
N LEU A 311 -4.99 2.81 -0.30
CA LEU A 311 -6.12 2.53 0.56
C LEU A 311 -5.81 2.90 2.02
N ALA A 312 -4.69 2.45 2.56
CA ALA A 312 -4.31 2.70 3.94
C ALA A 312 -4.14 4.19 4.25
N ARG A 313 -3.50 4.97 3.34
CA ARG A 313 -3.31 6.42 3.46
C ARG A 313 -4.63 7.19 3.37
N GLY A 314 -5.52 6.75 2.46
CA GLY A 314 -6.71 7.50 2.10
C GLY A 314 -6.46 8.65 1.11
N ASP A 315 -7.50 9.44 0.83
CA ASP A 315 -7.50 10.54 -0.15
C ASP A 315 -7.32 11.94 0.48
N ARG A 316 -7.57 12.06 1.78
CA ARG A 316 -7.48 13.31 2.57
C ARG A 316 -7.17 13.02 4.04
N TYR A 317 -7.12 14.04 4.86
CA TYR A 317 -7.10 13.89 6.33
C TYR A 317 -8.50 13.60 6.84
N GLY A 318 -8.63 12.64 7.76
CA GLY A 318 -9.89 12.32 8.42
C GLY A 318 -10.32 13.41 9.41
N VAL A 319 -11.61 13.72 9.45
CA VAL A 319 -12.21 14.71 10.35
C VAL A 319 -13.51 14.19 10.97
N ALA A 320 -13.90 14.74 12.09
CA ALA A 320 -15.09 14.31 12.84
C ALA A 320 -16.39 14.26 12.02
N SER A 321 -16.56 15.15 11.03
CA SER A 321 -17.74 15.14 10.16
C SER A 321 -17.84 13.89 9.26
N ASP A 322 -16.76 13.17 9.06
CA ASP A 322 -16.74 11.95 8.24
C ASP A 322 -17.47 10.77 8.89
N LEU A 323 -17.68 10.81 10.21
CA LEU A 323 -18.42 9.79 10.96
C LEU A 323 -19.88 10.15 11.17
N THR A 324 -20.40 11.18 10.54
CA THR A 324 -21.79 11.66 10.79
C THR A 324 -22.82 11.03 9.87
N THR A 325 -22.43 10.55 8.68
CA THR A 325 -23.32 9.93 7.70
C THR A 325 -22.73 8.63 7.16
N ASN A 326 -23.57 7.67 6.77
CA ASN A 326 -23.10 6.40 6.21
C ASN A 326 -22.26 6.60 4.95
N GLU A 327 -22.66 7.53 4.07
CA GLU A 327 -21.91 7.81 2.84
C GLU A 327 -20.48 8.33 3.09
N ALA A 328 -20.31 9.16 4.11
CA ALA A 328 -18.99 9.67 4.50
C ALA A 328 -18.18 8.57 5.22
N TYR A 329 -18.83 7.81 6.10
CA TYR A 329 -18.23 6.69 6.82
C TYR A 329 -17.71 5.61 5.87
N ASP A 330 -18.49 5.21 4.86
CA ASP A 330 -18.09 4.20 3.87
C ASP A 330 -16.82 4.57 3.10
N LYS A 331 -16.55 5.86 2.94
CA LYS A 331 -15.31 6.34 2.31
C LYS A 331 -14.13 6.29 3.25
N VAL A 332 -14.35 6.69 4.51
CA VAL A 332 -13.30 6.79 5.52
C VAL A 332 -12.90 5.42 6.06
N SER A 333 -13.84 4.51 6.26
CA SER A 333 -13.61 3.15 6.80
C SER A 333 -12.74 2.27 5.92
N ARG A 334 -12.53 2.66 4.64
CA ARG A 334 -11.59 1.98 3.73
C ARG A 334 -10.13 2.29 4.04
N SER A 335 -9.86 3.37 4.77
CA SER A 335 -8.51 3.81 5.13
C SER A 335 -8.31 3.75 6.64
N THR A 336 -7.43 2.87 7.08
CA THR A 336 -7.11 2.73 8.51
C THR A 336 -6.67 4.04 9.15
N VAL A 337 -5.84 4.84 8.45
CA VAL A 337 -5.32 6.10 9.00
C VAL A 337 -6.42 7.16 9.08
N MET A 338 -7.19 7.35 7.98
CA MET A 338 -8.30 8.33 7.97
C MET A 338 -9.38 8.00 9.00
N GLU A 339 -9.72 6.72 9.14
CA GLU A 339 -10.74 6.28 10.10
C GLU A 339 -10.31 6.62 11.53
N VAL A 340 -9.07 6.32 11.90
CA VAL A 340 -8.53 6.64 13.24
C VAL A 340 -8.42 8.16 13.43
N GLU A 341 -7.99 8.94 12.44
CA GLU A 341 -7.99 10.40 12.51
C GLU A 341 -9.40 10.95 12.81
N ALA A 342 -10.41 10.49 12.05
CA ALA A 342 -11.78 10.91 12.22
C ALA A 342 -12.36 10.49 13.59
N GLN A 343 -12.02 9.28 14.06
CA GLN A 343 -12.46 8.77 15.37
C GLN A 343 -11.86 9.58 16.52
N ILE A 344 -10.57 9.92 16.47
CA ILE A 344 -9.91 10.72 17.51
C ILE A 344 -10.41 12.18 17.47
N ASP A 345 -10.59 12.77 16.30
CA ASP A 345 -11.15 14.11 16.17
C ASP A 345 -12.61 14.15 16.67
N THR A 346 -13.39 13.09 16.43
CA THR A 346 -14.76 12.95 16.95
C THR A 346 -14.78 12.89 18.49
N LEU A 347 -13.92 12.06 19.07
CA LEU A 347 -13.80 11.95 20.54
C LEU A 347 -13.43 13.32 21.15
N PHE A 348 -12.40 13.95 20.62
CA PHE A 348 -11.96 15.26 21.08
C PHE A 348 -13.06 16.34 20.94
N SER A 349 -13.68 16.42 19.77
CA SER A 349 -14.76 17.38 19.50
C SER A 349 -15.94 17.21 20.46
N ARG A 350 -16.34 15.97 20.74
CA ARG A 350 -17.43 15.65 21.66
C ARG A 350 -17.10 16.02 23.10
N ILE A 351 -15.89 15.70 23.58
CA ILE A 351 -15.42 16.12 24.91
C ILE A 351 -15.46 17.65 25.01
N VAL A 352 -14.89 18.36 24.06
CA VAL A 352 -14.82 19.83 24.04
C VAL A 352 -16.22 20.45 24.05
N LYS A 353 -17.12 19.98 23.19
CA LYS A 353 -18.51 20.47 23.11
C LYS A 353 -19.27 20.19 24.39
N ALA A 354 -19.23 18.97 24.89
CA ALA A 354 -19.94 18.59 26.11
C ALA A 354 -19.50 19.44 27.31
N MET A 355 -18.21 19.73 27.43
CA MET A 355 -17.71 20.61 28.51
C MET A 355 -18.11 22.06 28.27
N ASN A 356 -17.92 22.60 27.08
CA ASN A 356 -18.30 23.98 26.77
C ASN A 356 -19.81 24.24 26.90
N ASP A 357 -20.67 23.24 26.63
CA ASP A 357 -22.11 23.36 26.80
C ASP A 357 -22.52 23.44 28.28
N VAL A 358 -21.70 22.93 29.20
CA VAL A 358 -21.90 23.16 30.63
C VAL A 358 -21.37 24.53 31.06
N TYR A 359 -20.26 24.99 30.52
CA TYR A 359 -19.69 26.31 30.79
C TYR A 359 -20.56 27.43 30.22
N CYS A 360 -21.13 27.23 29.04
CA CYS A 360 -21.94 28.20 28.32
C CYS A 360 -23.16 27.48 27.72
N PRO A 361 -24.18 27.20 28.54
CA PRO A 361 -25.38 26.46 28.11
C PRO A 361 -26.16 27.27 27.07
N ASN A 362 -26.69 26.56 26.07
CA ASN A 362 -27.53 27.13 25.03
C ASN A 362 -29.00 26.78 25.27
N VAL A 363 -29.88 27.68 24.83
CA VAL A 363 -31.34 27.47 24.75
C VAL A 363 -31.84 27.95 23.39
N GLU A 364 -32.87 27.32 22.86
CA GLU A 364 -33.53 27.79 21.64
C GLU A 364 -34.41 28.99 21.92
N SER A 365 -34.30 30.05 21.10
CA SER A 365 -35.16 31.21 21.21
C SER A 365 -36.62 30.83 20.92
N LYS A 366 -37.54 31.26 21.80
CA LYS A 366 -38.98 31.01 21.60
C LYS A 366 -39.54 31.81 20.45
N ASP A 367 -39.08 33.04 20.29
CA ASP A 367 -39.54 34.00 19.26
C ASP A 367 -38.38 34.40 18.37
N ALA A 368 -38.69 34.97 17.19
CA ALA A 368 -37.69 35.55 16.33
C ALA A 368 -37.07 36.78 16.98
N ILE A 369 -35.74 36.91 16.94
CA ILE A 369 -34.98 38.03 17.48
C ILE A 369 -34.66 38.98 16.33
N THR A 370 -35.17 40.20 16.40
CA THR A 370 -34.82 41.26 15.43
C THR A 370 -33.78 42.15 16.06
N SER A 371 -32.62 42.24 15.46
CA SER A 371 -31.52 43.12 15.90
C SER A 371 -31.82 44.57 15.55
N VAL A 372 -31.19 45.49 16.27
CA VAL A 372 -31.26 46.96 15.99
C VAL A 372 -30.70 47.29 14.60
N ASP A 373 -29.78 46.48 14.05
CA ASP A 373 -29.24 46.62 12.69
C ASP A 373 -30.18 46.10 11.59
N GLY A 374 -31.32 45.52 11.96
CA GLY A 374 -32.31 44.95 11.05
C GLY A 374 -32.13 43.48 10.69
N THR A 375 -31.12 42.81 11.23
CA THR A 375 -30.92 41.36 11.03
C THR A 375 -31.98 40.61 11.83
N VAL A 376 -32.61 39.63 11.20
CA VAL A 376 -33.64 38.78 11.83
C VAL A 376 -33.10 37.38 12.04
N TYR A 377 -33.10 36.92 13.28
CA TYR A 377 -32.78 35.54 13.67
C TYR A 377 -34.12 34.81 13.93
N PRO A 378 -34.41 33.72 13.24
CA PRO A 378 -35.70 33.01 13.37
C PRO A 378 -35.88 32.39 14.76
N ALA A 379 -37.12 32.09 15.13
CA ALA A 379 -37.42 31.26 16.30
C ALA A 379 -36.70 29.91 16.19
N GLY A 380 -36.20 29.39 17.30
CA GLY A 380 -35.34 28.18 17.33
C GLY A 380 -33.84 28.48 17.19
N THR A 381 -33.44 29.74 17.00
CA THR A 381 -32.02 30.12 17.01
C THR A 381 -31.42 29.83 18.39
N LYS A 382 -30.26 29.12 18.42
CA LYS A 382 -29.55 28.86 19.68
C LYS A 382 -28.93 30.15 20.22
N ILE A 383 -29.26 30.45 21.47
CA ILE A 383 -28.75 31.57 22.22
C ILE A 383 -28.22 31.09 23.57
N LEU A 384 -27.36 31.90 24.21
CA LEU A 384 -26.93 31.64 25.59
C LEU A 384 -28.12 31.63 26.56
N ASP A 385 -28.19 30.61 27.39
CA ASP A 385 -29.11 30.59 28.55
C ASP A 385 -28.55 31.49 29.68
N ALA A 386 -28.77 32.78 29.55
CA ALA A 386 -28.22 33.79 30.46
C ALA A 386 -28.75 33.69 31.91
N ASP A 387 -29.91 33.07 32.09
CA ASP A 387 -30.57 32.96 33.42
C ASP A 387 -29.98 31.78 34.23
N ASN A 388 -29.63 30.68 33.55
CA ASN A 388 -29.17 29.45 34.20
C ASN A 388 -27.66 29.21 34.06
N CYS A 389 -26.91 30.04 33.32
CA CYS A 389 -25.48 29.86 33.21
C CYS A 389 -24.73 30.26 34.47
N ALA A 390 -23.67 29.51 34.80
CA ALA A 390 -22.69 29.94 35.79
C ALA A 390 -21.86 31.08 35.27
N ARG A 391 -21.35 31.94 36.17
CA ARG A 391 -20.54 33.12 35.81
C ARG A 391 -19.17 33.08 36.48
N GLY A 392 -18.20 33.79 35.92
CA GLY A 392 -16.92 34.09 36.57
C GLY A 392 -17.07 35.08 37.72
N VAL A 393 -15.98 35.36 38.43
CA VAL A 393 -15.95 36.32 39.54
C VAL A 393 -16.35 37.76 39.08
N ASP A 394 -16.18 38.04 37.78
CA ASP A 394 -16.55 39.34 37.18
C ASP A 394 -18.07 39.49 36.91
N GLY A 395 -18.84 38.43 37.04
CA GLY A 395 -20.28 38.39 36.80
C GLY A 395 -20.70 38.66 35.36
N LYS A 396 -19.78 38.75 34.40
CA LYS A 396 -20.05 39.15 33.02
C LYS A 396 -20.63 38.00 32.18
N LEU A 397 -21.38 38.36 31.14
CA LEU A 397 -21.88 37.53 30.07
C LEU A 397 -21.20 37.85 28.75
N PRO A 398 -21.01 36.91 27.86
CA PRO A 398 -21.17 35.46 28.08
C PRO A 398 -20.12 34.93 29.05
N PRO A 399 -20.39 33.81 29.75
CA PRO A 399 -19.35 33.14 30.56
C PRO A 399 -18.17 32.73 29.69
N ARG A 400 -17.00 32.56 30.29
CA ARG A 400 -15.81 32.07 29.55
C ARG A 400 -15.92 30.57 29.34
N GLU A 401 -15.98 30.16 28.06
CA GLU A 401 -15.83 28.72 27.72
C GLU A 401 -14.40 28.24 28.05
N LEU A 402 -14.23 26.96 28.29
CA LEU A 402 -12.92 26.36 28.59
C LEU A 402 -12.05 26.24 27.34
N PHE A 403 -12.64 25.76 26.25
CA PHE A 403 -12.01 25.52 24.96
C PHE A 403 -12.52 26.51 23.92
N THR A 404 -11.64 27.24 23.27
CA THR A 404 -12.00 28.24 22.27
C THR A 404 -11.63 27.77 20.87
N ARG A 405 -12.46 28.08 19.89
CA ARG A 405 -12.12 27.94 18.47
C ARG A 405 -11.15 29.04 18.05
N VAL A 406 -10.20 28.73 17.21
CA VAL A 406 -9.23 29.71 16.72
C VAL A 406 -9.90 30.58 15.64
N GLY A 407 -10.10 31.88 15.93
CA GLY A 407 -10.65 32.84 14.97
C GLY A 407 -12.17 32.92 14.90
N VAL A 408 -12.90 32.20 15.74
CA VAL A 408 -14.37 32.22 15.79
C VAL A 408 -14.82 32.25 17.25
N ASP A 409 -15.46 33.34 17.66
CA ASP A 409 -16.06 33.42 18.98
C ASP A 409 -17.28 32.51 19.08
N ARG A 410 -17.53 31.95 20.28
CA ARG A 410 -18.69 31.10 20.51
C ARG A 410 -20.00 31.80 20.27
N TYR A 411 -20.08 33.07 20.66
CA TYR A 411 -21.28 33.89 20.56
C TYR A 411 -21.03 35.20 19.83
N THR A 412 -22.04 35.65 19.09
CA THR A 412 -22.16 37.01 18.59
C THR A 412 -23.12 37.78 19.49
N GLU A 413 -22.67 38.92 20.07
CA GLU A 413 -23.50 39.80 20.87
C GLU A 413 -24.42 40.61 19.97
N VAL A 414 -25.73 40.57 20.24
CA VAL A 414 -26.75 41.25 19.45
C VAL A 414 -27.72 41.97 20.39
N THR A 415 -27.94 43.27 20.13
CA THR A 415 -28.98 44.02 20.84
C THR A 415 -30.28 43.92 20.04
N GLY A 416 -31.30 43.37 20.66
CA GLY A 416 -32.63 43.27 20.07
C GLY A 416 -33.38 44.62 20.05
N THR A 417 -34.38 44.73 19.17
CA THR A 417 -35.30 45.87 19.13
C THR A 417 -36.15 46.01 20.41
N ASP A 418 -36.19 44.98 21.22
CA ASP A 418 -36.80 44.98 22.56
C ASP A 418 -35.88 45.55 23.66
N GLY A 419 -34.67 45.98 23.29
CA GLY A 419 -33.67 46.55 24.19
C GLY A 419 -32.91 45.51 25.02
N LYS A 420 -33.09 44.21 24.79
CA LYS A 420 -32.34 43.15 25.47
C LYS A 420 -31.10 42.77 24.67
N THR A 421 -30.05 42.35 25.37
CA THR A 421 -28.86 41.76 24.77
C THR A 421 -29.00 40.25 24.66
N TYR A 422 -28.82 39.75 23.47
CA TYR A 422 -28.80 38.34 23.15
C TYR A 422 -27.39 37.90 22.73
N TYR A 423 -27.00 36.69 23.08
CA TYR A 423 -25.75 36.08 22.67
C TYR A 423 -26.08 34.93 21.74
N ILE A 424 -25.98 35.19 20.42
CA ILE A 424 -26.32 34.19 19.36
C ILE A 424 -25.15 33.21 19.22
N TYR A 425 -25.45 31.93 19.31
CA TYR A 425 -24.43 30.88 19.11
C TYR A 425 -23.99 30.83 17.65
N ASN A 426 -22.67 30.90 17.42
CA ASN A 426 -22.07 30.74 16.11
C ASN A 426 -21.91 29.28 15.78
N GLU A 427 -22.83 28.77 14.94
CA GLU A 427 -22.84 27.38 14.51
C GLU A 427 -21.53 26.99 13.79
N GLU A 428 -21.20 25.70 13.83
CA GLU A 428 -20.09 25.14 13.09
C GLU A 428 -20.47 24.94 11.62
N ASP A 429 -19.57 25.31 10.70
CA ASP A 429 -19.72 25.00 9.28
C ASP A 429 -18.93 23.74 8.93
N PRO A 430 -19.58 22.62 8.57
CA PRO A 430 -18.92 21.37 8.21
C PRO A 430 -17.92 21.52 7.03
N ASN A 431 -18.10 22.54 6.19
CA ASN A 431 -17.21 22.80 5.06
C ASN A 431 -16.00 23.66 5.43
N ASN A 432 -15.96 24.19 6.65
CA ASN A 432 -14.86 25.03 7.15
C ASN A 432 -14.37 24.53 8.51
N THR A 433 -13.38 23.67 8.49
CA THR A 433 -12.81 23.05 9.70
C THR A 433 -12.30 24.06 10.74
N SER A 434 -11.97 25.31 10.34
CA SER A 434 -11.54 26.34 11.28
C SER A 434 -12.66 26.85 12.19
N THR A 435 -13.93 26.63 11.81
CA THR A 435 -15.11 26.98 12.62
C THR A 435 -15.55 25.88 13.56
N MET A 436 -14.96 24.68 13.42
CA MET A 436 -15.34 23.48 14.18
C MET A 436 -14.52 23.36 15.47
N TYR A 437 -15.05 22.67 16.46
CA TYR A 437 -14.30 22.21 17.63
C TYR A 437 -13.48 20.95 17.29
N SER A 438 -12.58 21.06 16.32
CA SER A 438 -11.67 19.97 15.92
C SER A 438 -10.29 20.15 16.55
N ILE A 439 -9.48 19.08 16.56
CA ILE A 439 -8.14 19.08 17.18
C ILE A 439 -7.26 20.22 16.65
N GLY A 440 -7.32 20.50 15.35
CA GLY A 440 -6.51 21.55 14.70
C GLY A 440 -6.99 22.98 14.95
N SER A 441 -8.22 23.18 15.44
CA SER A 441 -8.91 24.47 15.53
C SER A 441 -9.21 24.91 16.97
N VAL A 442 -8.84 24.11 17.97
CA VAL A 442 -9.16 24.37 19.37
C VAL A 442 -7.91 24.75 20.17
N SER A 443 -8.07 25.70 21.05
CA SER A 443 -7.10 26.10 22.06
C SER A 443 -7.77 26.36 23.41
N ILE A 444 -6.99 26.38 24.49
CA ILE A 444 -7.51 26.78 25.81
C ILE A 444 -7.73 28.28 25.84
N ASN A 445 -8.85 28.71 26.44
CA ASN A 445 -9.23 30.12 26.55
C ASN A 445 -8.13 30.94 27.20
N SER A 446 -7.67 31.99 26.49
CA SER A 446 -6.58 32.86 26.90
C SER A 446 -6.93 33.70 28.13
N ASP A 447 -8.22 34.04 28.34
CA ASP A 447 -8.66 34.78 29.49
C ASP A 447 -8.56 33.97 30.77
N LEU A 448 -8.91 32.66 30.69
CA LEU A 448 -8.76 31.72 31.81
C LEU A 448 -7.28 31.47 32.14
N LYS A 449 -6.39 31.43 31.14
CA LYS A 449 -4.95 31.33 31.37
C LYS A 449 -4.38 32.55 32.10
N ARG A 450 -4.91 33.75 31.81
CA ARG A 450 -4.48 35.00 32.47
C ARG A 450 -5.06 35.15 33.86
N GLN A 451 -6.33 34.79 34.02
CA GLN A 451 -7.06 34.95 35.28
C GLN A 451 -8.03 33.81 35.48
N ILE A 452 -7.62 32.82 36.19
CA ILE A 452 -8.39 31.55 36.38
C ILE A 452 -9.72 31.77 37.09
N THR A 453 -9.84 32.82 37.92
CA THR A 453 -11.08 33.15 38.64
C THR A 453 -12.22 33.61 37.72
N LEU A 454 -11.93 33.85 36.43
CA LEU A 454 -12.98 34.07 35.43
C LEU A 454 -13.68 32.78 35.00
N MET A 455 -13.18 31.60 35.44
CA MET A 455 -13.85 30.32 35.22
C MET A 455 -15.23 30.36 35.89
N PRO A 456 -16.31 29.95 35.20
CA PRO A 456 -17.65 29.91 35.76
C PRO A 456 -17.71 29.07 37.02
N ALA A 457 -18.11 29.65 38.12
CA ALA A 457 -18.24 28.98 39.43
C ALA A 457 -19.29 29.69 40.33
N TYR A 458 -19.96 30.73 39.82
CA TYR A 458 -20.92 31.51 40.60
C TYR A 458 -22.25 31.59 39.85
N THR A 459 -23.34 31.57 40.62
CA THR A 459 -24.69 31.83 40.10
C THR A 459 -24.87 33.32 39.74
N ALA A 460 -25.94 33.68 39.04
CA ALA A 460 -26.30 35.04 38.72
C ALA A 460 -26.34 35.98 39.92
N ASN A 461 -26.64 35.45 41.14
CA ASN A 461 -26.70 36.17 42.38
C ASN A 461 -25.36 36.27 43.13
N GLY A 462 -24.28 35.80 42.54
CA GLY A 462 -22.93 35.82 43.14
C GLY A 462 -22.67 34.73 44.20
N ALA A 463 -23.58 33.81 44.44
CA ALA A 463 -23.34 32.63 45.28
C ALA A 463 -22.53 31.57 44.54
N VAL A 464 -21.77 30.75 45.26
CA VAL A 464 -21.02 29.64 44.63
C VAL A 464 -22.01 28.62 44.07
N ASP A 465 -21.83 28.25 42.81
CA ASP A 465 -22.61 27.25 42.09
C ASP A 465 -21.99 25.84 42.29
N TYR A 466 -22.43 25.15 43.34
CA TYR A 466 -21.99 23.78 43.60
C TYR A 466 -22.54 22.76 42.59
N ASP A 467 -23.66 23.07 41.90
CA ASP A 467 -24.23 22.18 40.88
C ASP A 467 -23.43 22.22 39.57
N PHE A 468 -22.62 23.25 39.36
CA PHE A 468 -21.78 23.38 38.15
C PHE A 468 -20.85 22.17 37.94
N GLY A 469 -20.13 21.79 39.00
CA GLY A 469 -19.25 20.62 38.94
C GLY A 469 -20.00 19.31 38.74
N HIS A 470 -21.19 19.18 39.31
CA HIS A 470 -22.05 18.00 39.09
C HIS A 470 -22.57 17.94 37.66
N ARG A 471 -22.88 19.08 37.03
CA ARG A 471 -23.26 19.16 35.63
C ARG A 471 -22.10 18.70 34.72
N LEU A 472 -20.86 19.11 35.02
CA LEU A 472 -19.67 18.65 34.29
C LEU A 472 -19.46 17.14 34.41
N ALA A 473 -19.56 16.61 35.65
CA ALA A 473 -19.43 15.19 35.89
C ALA A 473 -20.51 14.37 35.17
N ASN A 474 -21.74 14.86 35.16
CA ASN A 474 -22.85 14.21 34.47
C ASN A 474 -22.67 14.24 32.94
N ALA A 475 -22.25 15.40 32.36
CA ALA A 475 -22.01 15.53 30.95
C ALA A 475 -20.92 14.57 30.45
N TRP A 476 -19.92 14.28 31.29
CA TRP A 476 -18.87 13.31 30.97
C TRP A 476 -19.37 11.87 30.84
N ASN A 477 -20.34 11.49 31.65
CA ASN A 477 -20.84 10.12 31.69
C ASN A 477 -22.01 9.86 30.72
N VAL A 478 -22.36 10.83 29.89
CA VAL A 478 -23.41 10.64 28.87
C VAL A 478 -22.95 9.60 27.86
N LYS A 479 -23.84 8.66 27.54
CA LYS A 479 -23.63 7.65 26.50
C LYS A 479 -24.29 8.13 25.20
N ASP A 480 -23.57 8.86 24.39
CA ASP A 480 -24.04 9.38 23.10
C ASP A 480 -23.03 9.17 21.96
N MET A 481 -21.88 8.56 22.26
CA MET A 481 -20.85 8.29 21.27
C MET A 481 -21.04 6.94 20.59
N VAL A 482 -20.91 6.93 19.27
CA VAL A 482 -20.94 5.72 18.43
C VAL A 482 -19.74 5.70 17.50
N LEU A 483 -19.19 4.52 17.20
CA LEU A 483 -18.04 4.37 16.31
C LEU A 483 -18.40 4.60 14.84
N SER A 484 -19.60 4.20 14.44
CA SER A 484 -20.14 4.39 13.10
C SER A 484 -21.58 4.88 13.19
N PRO A 485 -22.13 5.49 12.13
CA PRO A 485 -23.52 5.96 12.13
C PRO A 485 -24.55 4.85 12.40
N ASP A 486 -24.22 3.61 12.04
CA ASP A 486 -25.10 2.44 12.19
C ASP A 486 -24.93 1.73 13.56
N ASP A 487 -23.95 2.11 14.38
CA ASP A 487 -23.74 1.51 15.69
C ASP A 487 -24.88 1.91 16.65
N GLN A 488 -25.67 0.93 17.08
CA GLN A 488 -26.81 1.12 18.00
C GLN A 488 -26.43 1.05 19.47
N LYS A 489 -25.15 0.95 19.79
CA LYS A 489 -24.65 0.83 21.17
C LYS A 489 -23.84 2.06 21.57
N PRO A 490 -24.49 3.16 21.92
CA PRO A 490 -23.80 4.35 22.36
C PRO A 490 -22.97 4.06 23.64
N CYS A 491 -21.84 4.74 23.76
CA CYS A 491 -20.86 4.54 24.82
C CYS A 491 -20.38 5.90 25.37
N THR A 492 -19.67 5.86 26.51
CA THR A 492 -19.00 7.01 27.09
C THR A 492 -17.72 7.36 26.34
N PHE A 493 -17.09 8.49 26.65
CA PHE A 493 -15.80 8.90 26.04
C PHE A 493 -14.70 7.86 26.25
N GLU A 494 -14.59 7.28 27.45
CA GLU A 494 -13.60 6.26 27.77
C GLU A 494 -13.89 4.94 27.03
N GLU A 495 -15.15 4.48 27.06
CA GLU A 495 -15.59 3.27 26.35
C GLU A 495 -15.40 3.43 24.82
N TYR A 496 -15.56 4.65 24.29
CA TYR A 496 -15.35 4.94 22.87
C TYR A 496 -13.88 4.76 22.48
N TYR A 497 -12.96 5.33 23.25
CA TYR A 497 -11.53 5.17 23.02
C TYR A 497 -11.10 3.70 23.06
N ASP A 498 -11.58 2.96 24.07
CA ASP A 498 -11.31 1.53 24.19
C ASP A 498 -11.83 0.73 22.99
N LYS A 499 -13.00 1.10 22.44
CA LYS A 499 -13.52 0.51 21.22
C LYS A 499 -12.64 0.82 19.99
N VAL A 500 -12.17 2.06 19.85
CA VAL A 500 -11.26 2.47 18.76
C VAL A 500 -9.99 1.62 18.77
N VAL A 501 -9.33 1.53 19.93
CA VAL A 501 -8.09 0.72 20.07
C VAL A 501 -8.38 -0.76 19.82
N SER A 502 -9.50 -1.28 20.31
CA SER A 502 -9.88 -2.68 20.10
C SER A 502 -10.16 -2.98 18.62
N GLN A 503 -10.84 -2.08 17.92
CA GLN A 503 -11.10 -2.20 16.48
C GLN A 503 -9.78 -2.24 15.69
N LEU A 504 -8.86 -1.34 16.01
CA LEU A 504 -7.54 -1.28 15.38
C LEU A 504 -6.75 -2.57 15.61
N GLY A 505 -6.73 -3.09 16.84
CA GLY A 505 -6.12 -4.37 17.17
C GLY A 505 -6.72 -5.56 16.42
N ILE A 506 -8.05 -5.57 16.19
CA ILE A 506 -8.72 -6.60 15.37
C ILE A 506 -8.27 -6.49 13.90
N ILE A 507 -8.22 -5.28 13.36
CA ILE A 507 -7.74 -5.01 11.99
C ILE A 507 -6.29 -5.48 11.84
N GLY A 508 -5.41 -5.10 12.77
CA GLY A 508 -4.01 -5.52 12.80
C GLY A 508 -3.84 -7.04 12.81
N ASN A 509 -4.53 -7.73 13.72
CA ASN A 509 -4.50 -9.20 13.80
C ASN A 509 -5.05 -9.89 12.53
N THR A 510 -6.07 -9.30 11.90
CA THR A 510 -6.64 -9.83 10.66
C THR A 510 -5.62 -9.75 9.52
N TYR A 511 -4.98 -8.60 9.35
CA TYR A 511 -3.95 -8.43 8.32
C TYR A 511 -2.68 -9.22 8.62
N GLN A 512 -2.29 -9.38 9.90
CA GLN A 512 -1.19 -10.26 10.29
C GLN A 512 -1.45 -11.71 9.85
N SER A 513 -2.61 -12.24 10.21
CA SER A 513 -2.98 -13.63 9.86
C SER A 513 -3.06 -13.83 8.35
N ALA A 514 -3.56 -12.83 7.60
CA ALA A 514 -3.57 -12.86 6.15
C ALA A 514 -2.14 -12.85 5.57
N THR A 515 -1.25 -11.99 6.09
CA THR A 515 0.16 -11.91 5.69
C THR A 515 0.89 -13.23 5.91
N GLU A 516 0.77 -13.84 7.10
CA GLU A 516 1.38 -15.14 7.42
C GLU A 516 0.87 -16.25 6.50
N THR A 517 -0.43 -16.25 6.20
CA THR A 517 -1.04 -17.22 5.26
C THR A 517 -0.47 -17.05 3.85
N MET A 518 -0.35 -15.80 3.39
CA MET A 518 0.20 -15.50 2.06
C MET A 518 1.70 -15.79 1.99
N GLU A 519 2.46 -15.58 3.05
CA GLU A 519 3.87 -15.99 3.12
C GLU A 519 4.04 -17.50 2.94
N GLY A 520 3.20 -18.29 3.61
CA GLY A 520 3.16 -19.75 3.43
C GLY A 520 2.83 -20.14 1.99
N THR A 521 1.87 -19.46 1.38
CA THR A 521 1.44 -19.69 -0.01
C THR A 521 2.56 -19.33 -1.00
N VAL A 522 3.15 -18.15 -0.88
CA VAL A 522 4.28 -17.71 -1.72
C VAL A 522 5.45 -18.68 -1.59
N SER A 523 5.82 -19.07 -0.38
CA SER A 523 6.89 -20.05 -0.13
C SER A 523 6.58 -21.40 -0.77
N SER A 524 5.34 -21.88 -0.70
CA SER A 524 4.93 -23.14 -1.34
C SER A 524 5.02 -23.08 -2.86
N VAL A 525 4.56 -21.96 -3.46
CA VAL A 525 4.63 -21.76 -4.91
C VAL A 525 6.08 -21.61 -5.37
N ASP A 526 6.90 -20.84 -4.63
CA ASP A 526 8.33 -20.67 -4.95
C ASP A 526 9.08 -22.00 -4.84
N ASN A 527 8.82 -22.81 -3.83
CA ASN A 527 9.41 -24.15 -3.72
C ASN A 527 9.07 -25.04 -4.93
N LYS A 528 7.82 -25.01 -5.43
CA LYS A 528 7.44 -25.73 -6.66
C LYS A 528 8.14 -25.14 -7.89
N ARG A 529 8.27 -23.84 -7.95
CA ARG A 529 9.00 -23.12 -8.99
C ARG A 529 10.48 -23.52 -8.98
N GLN A 530 11.13 -23.51 -7.82
CA GLN A 530 12.53 -23.92 -7.65
C GLN A 530 12.78 -25.40 -8.03
N GLN A 531 11.81 -26.29 -7.85
CA GLN A 531 11.91 -27.66 -8.35
C GLN A 531 12.02 -27.73 -9.89
N VAL A 532 11.49 -26.75 -10.61
CA VAL A 532 11.56 -26.68 -12.08
C VAL A 532 12.78 -25.90 -12.54
N ILE A 533 12.98 -24.68 -11.99
CA ILE A 533 14.01 -23.74 -12.45
C ILE A 533 15.34 -23.88 -11.73
N GLY A 534 15.34 -24.47 -10.54
CA GLY A 534 16.53 -24.56 -9.69
C GLY A 534 17.58 -25.51 -10.23
N VAL A 535 18.83 -25.22 -9.90
CA VAL A 535 19.99 -26.06 -10.24
C VAL A 535 20.24 -27.02 -9.08
N SER A 536 20.20 -28.33 -9.35
CA SER A 536 20.63 -29.36 -8.40
C SER A 536 22.08 -29.75 -8.68
N SER A 537 22.97 -29.48 -7.74
CA SER A 537 24.40 -29.82 -7.88
C SER A 537 24.62 -31.31 -8.19
N ASP A 538 23.85 -32.21 -7.57
CA ASP A 538 23.98 -33.66 -7.77
C ASP A 538 23.52 -34.09 -9.17
N GLU A 539 22.44 -33.48 -9.68
CA GLU A 539 21.99 -33.72 -11.04
C GLU A 539 23.00 -33.17 -12.07
N GLU A 540 23.47 -31.97 -11.89
CA GLU A 540 24.44 -31.38 -12.83
C GLU A 540 25.77 -32.12 -12.81
N LEU A 541 26.26 -32.61 -11.66
CA LEU A 541 27.42 -33.49 -11.59
C LEU A 541 27.20 -34.81 -12.36
N THR A 542 26.00 -35.37 -12.24
CA THR A 542 25.61 -36.58 -12.99
C THR A 542 25.61 -36.30 -14.50
N TYR A 543 25.04 -35.17 -14.95
CA TYR A 543 25.08 -34.78 -16.36
C TYR A 543 26.50 -34.48 -16.84
N MET A 544 27.34 -33.86 -16.00
CA MET A 544 28.75 -33.61 -16.33
C MET A 544 29.49 -34.92 -16.61
N ILE A 545 29.34 -35.95 -15.75
CA ILE A 545 29.94 -37.28 -15.97
C ILE A 545 29.42 -37.92 -17.25
N LYS A 546 28.11 -37.81 -17.51
CA LYS A 546 27.48 -38.36 -18.74
C LYS A 546 28.05 -37.68 -19.99
N PHE A 547 28.12 -36.34 -20.03
CA PHE A 547 28.63 -35.60 -21.19
C PHE A 547 30.15 -35.78 -21.34
N GLN A 548 30.92 -35.89 -20.26
CA GLN A 548 32.33 -36.22 -20.30
C GLN A 548 32.57 -37.62 -20.90
N SER A 549 31.72 -38.59 -20.54
CA SER A 549 31.78 -39.95 -21.10
C SER A 549 31.43 -39.91 -22.60
N ALA A 550 30.41 -39.12 -23.00
CA ALA A 550 30.04 -38.95 -24.40
C ALA A 550 31.17 -38.30 -25.22
N TYR A 551 31.82 -37.25 -24.66
CA TYR A 551 32.98 -36.58 -25.26
C TYR A 551 34.13 -37.56 -25.48
N ASN A 552 34.49 -38.36 -24.46
CA ASN A 552 35.54 -39.38 -24.57
C ASN A 552 35.20 -40.47 -25.60
N ALA A 553 33.94 -40.88 -25.68
CA ALA A 553 33.49 -41.85 -26.70
C ALA A 553 33.59 -41.30 -28.12
N ALA A 554 33.14 -40.04 -28.34
CA ALA A 554 33.25 -39.35 -29.61
C ALA A 554 34.70 -39.13 -30.03
N SER A 555 35.58 -38.75 -29.07
CA SER A 555 37.03 -38.61 -29.31
C SER A 555 37.70 -39.94 -29.77
N ARG A 556 37.38 -41.04 -29.06
CA ARG A 556 37.87 -42.38 -29.49
C ARG A 556 37.34 -42.78 -30.86
N PHE A 557 36.09 -42.52 -31.15
CA PHE A 557 35.50 -42.74 -32.47
C PHE A 557 36.23 -41.96 -33.58
N MET A 558 36.54 -40.68 -33.34
CA MET A 558 37.32 -39.85 -34.25
C MET A 558 38.73 -40.40 -34.50
N ASN A 559 39.41 -40.86 -33.45
CA ASN A 559 40.74 -41.49 -33.61
C ASN A 559 40.67 -42.73 -34.49
N VAL A 560 39.70 -43.63 -34.28
CA VAL A 560 39.50 -44.82 -35.12
C VAL A 560 39.24 -44.45 -36.58
N ILE A 561 38.41 -43.43 -36.83
CA ILE A 561 38.15 -42.94 -38.20
C ILE A 561 39.40 -42.33 -38.82
N ASN A 562 40.22 -41.59 -38.08
CA ASN A 562 41.48 -41.06 -38.54
C ASN A 562 42.46 -42.19 -38.90
N GLU A 563 42.62 -43.21 -38.05
CA GLU A 563 43.44 -44.39 -38.34
C GLU A 563 42.94 -45.16 -39.59
N MET A 564 41.61 -45.31 -39.74
CA MET A 564 41.03 -45.93 -40.95
C MET A 564 41.31 -45.09 -42.20
N THR A 565 41.21 -43.75 -42.08
CA THR A 565 41.50 -42.84 -43.21
C THR A 565 42.97 -42.85 -43.57
N GLU A 566 43.89 -42.91 -42.60
CA GLU A 566 45.33 -43.03 -42.81
C GLU A 566 45.70 -44.35 -43.50
N LEU A 567 45.10 -45.47 -43.08
CA LEU A 567 45.26 -46.75 -43.72
C LEU A 567 44.82 -46.72 -45.20
N ILE A 568 43.70 -46.08 -45.51
CA ILE A 568 43.21 -45.90 -46.89
C ILE A 568 44.18 -45.08 -47.71
N VAL A 569 44.66 -43.93 -47.19
CA VAL A 569 45.57 -43.03 -47.88
C VAL A 569 46.97 -43.65 -48.08
N THR A 570 47.46 -44.40 -47.07
CA THR A 570 48.77 -45.07 -47.18
C THR A 570 48.71 -46.37 -48.01
N GLY A 571 47.55 -47.04 -48.03
CA GLY A 571 47.34 -48.26 -48.84
C GLY A 571 47.07 -48.01 -50.32
N LEU A 572 46.85 -46.73 -50.72
CA LEU A 572 46.70 -46.29 -52.10
C LEU A 572 48.04 -45.83 -52.75
N LYS A 573 49.15 -45.87 -51.99
CA LYS A 573 50.51 -45.70 -52.49
C LYS A 573 51.11 -47.08 -52.80
#